data_e54ff0956f1915778f5115503f2e0918
#
_entry.id   e54ff0956f1915778f5115503f2e0918
#
_cell.length_a   1.000
_cell.length_b   1.000
_cell.length_c   1.000
_cell.angle_alpha   90.00
_cell.angle_beta   90.00
_cell.angle_gamma   90.00
#
_symmetry.space_group_name_H-M   'P 1'
#
loop_
_entity.id
_entity.type
_entity.pdbx_description
1 polymer ?
#
loop_
_entity_poly.entity_id
_entity_poly.type
_entity_poly.pdbx_seq_one_letter_code
_entity_poly.pdbx_strand_id
1 'polypeptide(L)'
;MRNILASMTLLLAAALFADVAQALDSSGMPVVVTPLASRAETASGQPITLPQKNVQVLVSTYDIAAGATLPVHKHPFPRYAYVMAGTLQVTNVETGKSNTYKTGDFIVEMIGQWHQAINVGTDPVKLLVIDQVEEGTKNTVLRQ
;
A
#
# COMPACT_ATOMS: atom_id res chain seq x y z
N MET A 1 -56.42 -14.97 12.30
CA MET A 1 -55.54 -14.15 13.16
C MET A 1 -54.15 -14.14 12.51
N ARG A 2 -53.74 -13.00 12.02
CA ARG A 2 -52.56 -12.83 11.16
C ARG A 2 -51.47 -12.22 12.02
N ASN A 3 -50.36 -12.91 12.21
CA ASN A 3 -49.18 -12.33 12.83
C ASN A 3 -48.19 -11.89 11.74
N ILE A 4 -48.03 -10.59 11.64
CA ILE A 4 -47.01 -9.94 10.82
C ILE A 4 -45.83 -9.70 11.74
N LEU A 5 -44.74 -10.43 11.55
CA LEU A 5 -43.45 -10.12 12.13
C LEU A 5 -42.66 -9.30 11.08
N ALA A 6 -42.51 -8.03 11.34
CA ALA A 6 -41.68 -7.15 10.57
C ALA A 6 -40.21 -7.37 10.95
N SER A 7 -39.42 -7.77 10.00
CA SER A 7 -37.97 -7.80 10.09
C SER A 7 -37.40 -6.40 10.05
N MET A 8 -36.71 -6.02 11.10
CA MET A 8 -35.91 -4.80 11.17
C MET A 8 -34.45 -5.24 11.16
N THR A 9 -33.84 -5.22 10.00
CA THR A 9 -32.40 -5.48 9.83
C THR A 9 -31.70 -4.23 9.29
N LEU A 10 -30.86 -3.67 10.12
CA LEU A 10 -29.49 -3.31 9.84
C LEU A 10 -29.19 -2.07 9.00
N LEU A 11 -28.67 -1.06 9.65
CA LEU A 11 -27.73 -0.07 9.10
C LEU A 11 -26.73 0.27 10.20
N LEU A 12 -25.61 -0.42 10.23
CA LEU A 12 -24.46 -0.08 11.08
C LEU A 12 -23.16 -0.46 10.38
N ALA A 13 -22.73 0.37 9.44
CA ALA A 13 -21.38 0.25 8.86
C ALA A 13 -20.94 1.53 8.12
N ALA A 14 -21.00 2.71 8.74
CA ALA A 14 -20.51 3.94 8.10
C ALA A 14 -19.97 4.99 9.08
N ALA A 15 -19.35 4.61 10.20
CA ALA A 15 -18.95 5.58 11.22
C ALA A 15 -17.48 5.50 11.68
N LEU A 16 -16.54 5.00 10.87
CA LEU A 16 -15.13 4.88 11.30
C LEU A 16 -14.14 5.76 10.54
N PHE A 17 -14.58 6.67 9.67
CA PHE A 17 -13.66 7.53 8.90
C PHE A 17 -13.70 9.01 9.31
N ALA A 18 -14.47 9.41 10.30
CA ALA A 18 -14.70 10.81 10.61
C ALA A 18 -13.62 11.47 11.50
N ASP A 19 -12.82 10.72 12.24
CA ASP A 19 -11.98 11.29 13.30
C ASP A 19 -10.61 11.82 12.87
N VAL A 20 -10.13 11.49 11.68
CA VAL A 20 -8.79 11.95 11.24
C VAL A 20 -8.82 13.37 10.63
N ALA A 21 -9.97 13.81 10.14
CA ALA A 21 -10.09 15.11 9.46
C ALA A 21 -10.22 16.30 10.41
N GLN A 22 -10.55 16.12 11.68
CA GLN A 22 -10.86 17.23 12.60
C GLN A 22 -9.66 17.87 13.31
N ALA A 23 -8.48 17.25 13.25
CA ALA A 23 -7.30 17.74 13.98
C ALA A 23 -6.62 18.99 13.37
N LEU A 24 -7.00 19.42 12.16
CA LEU A 24 -6.33 20.51 11.43
C LEU A 24 -7.22 21.75 11.18
N ASP A 25 -8.46 21.78 11.65
CA ASP A 25 -9.43 22.84 11.34
C ASP A 25 -9.44 24.02 12.34
N SER A 26 -8.38 24.22 13.13
CA SER A 26 -8.37 25.27 14.14
C SER A 26 -7.72 26.61 13.74
N SER A 27 -7.28 26.79 12.48
CA SER A 27 -6.47 27.95 12.08
C SER A 27 -7.11 28.96 11.12
N GLY A 28 -8.38 28.81 10.75
CA GLY A 28 -9.07 29.77 9.87
C GLY A 28 -8.53 29.87 8.43
N MET A 29 -7.54 29.05 8.07
CA MET A 29 -7.05 28.91 6.69
C MET A 29 -7.75 27.72 6.03
N PRO A 30 -8.12 27.81 4.75
CA PRO A 30 -8.81 26.72 4.06
C PRO A 30 -7.85 25.57 3.79
N VAL A 31 -7.65 24.71 4.79
CA VAL A 31 -6.89 23.47 4.64
C VAL A 31 -7.88 22.36 4.32
N VAL A 32 -7.72 21.72 3.17
CA VAL A 32 -8.49 20.54 2.77
C VAL A 32 -7.62 19.32 2.96
N VAL A 33 -8.05 18.38 3.81
CA VAL A 33 -7.39 17.09 4.01
C VAL A 33 -8.20 16.01 3.31
N THR A 34 -7.61 15.36 2.31
CA THR A 34 -8.23 14.25 1.59
C THR A 34 -7.49 12.96 1.95
N PRO A 35 -8.10 12.03 2.72
CA PRO A 35 -7.50 10.75 3.02
C PRO A 35 -7.33 9.93 1.72
N LEU A 36 -6.14 9.37 1.48
CA LEU A 36 -5.85 8.55 0.30
C LEU A 36 -5.94 7.06 0.59
N ALA A 37 -5.47 6.62 1.75
CA ALA A 37 -5.50 5.20 2.12
C ALA A 37 -5.40 5.03 3.65
N SER A 38 -5.94 3.90 4.14
CA SER A 38 -5.70 3.38 5.48
C SER A 38 -5.45 1.88 5.35
N ARG A 39 -4.34 1.38 5.86
CA ARG A 39 -3.95 -0.03 5.75
C ARG A 39 -3.37 -0.50 7.08
N ALA A 40 -3.82 -1.66 7.55
CA ALA A 40 -3.27 -2.39 8.70
C ALA A 40 -2.50 -3.65 8.26
N GLU A 41 -2.61 -4.02 6.97
CA GLU A 41 -2.03 -5.23 6.40
C GLU A 41 -1.30 -4.92 5.09
N THR A 42 -0.37 -5.82 4.74
CA THR A 42 0.34 -5.83 3.46
C THR A 42 -0.59 -6.27 2.31
N ALA A 43 -0.11 -6.17 1.08
CA ALA A 43 -0.82 -6.65 -0.12
C ALA A 43 -1.15 -8.15 -0.12
N SER A 44 -0.51 -8.95 0.75
CA SER A 44 -0.80 -10.38 0.93
C SER A 44 -1.60 -10.69 2.21
N GLY A 45 -2.05 -9.67 2.95
CA GLY A 45 -2.84 -9.87 4.19
C GLY A 45 -2.00 -10.15 5.43
N GLN A 46 -0.69 -9.88 5.41
CA GLN A 46 0.15 -9.97 6.60
C GLN A 46 -0.04 -8.71 7.45
N PRO A 47 -0.10 -8.82 8.79
CA PRO A 47 0.00 -7.65 9.67
C PRO A 47 1.29 -6.86 9.39
N ILE A 48 1.21 -5.53 9.44
CA ILE A 48 2.38 -4.67 9.28
C ILE A 48 3.25 -4.80 10.54
N THR A 49 4.49 -5.26 10.35
CA THR A 49 5.47 -5.40 11.44
C THR A 49 6.58 -4.37 11.24
N LEU A 50 6.77 -3.49 12.20
CA LEU A 50 7.79 -2.45 12.14
C LEU A 50 9.17 -2.96 12.59
N PRO A 51 10.27 -2.36 12.10
CA PRO A 51 11.61 -2.64 12.62
C PRO A 51 11.69 -2.33 14.13
N GLN A 52 12.45 -3.12 14.86
CA GLN A 52 12.51 -3.03 16.33
C GLN A 52 13.73 -2.28 16.85
N LYS A 53 14.74 -2.04 16.00
CA LYS A 53 16.02 -1.44 16.40
C LYS A 53 16.43 -0.35 15.41
N ASN A 54 16.91 0.79 15.94
CA ASN A 54 17.55 1.85 15.16
C ASN A 54 16.85 2.11 13.83
N VAL A 55 15.55 2.46 13.88
CA VAL A 55 14.72 2.60 12.68
C VAL A 55 15.25 3.73 11.80
N GLN A 56 15.50 3.42 10.54
CA GLN A 56 15.84 4.36 9.49
C GLN A 56 14.73 4.39 8.44
N VAL A 57 14.38 5.58 7.96
CA VAL A 57 13.45 5.76 6.85
C VAL A 57 14.25 6.15 5.60
N LEU A 58 14.10 5.36 4.54
CA LEU A 58 14.69 5.63 3.23
C LEU A 58 13.57 6.03 2.27
N VAL A 59 13.78 7.11 1.51
CA VAL A 59 12.81 7.59 0.52
C VAL A 59 13.47 7.64 -0.84
N SER A 60 12.81 7.10 -1.86
CA SER A 60 13.30 7.09 -3.25
C SER A 60 12.15 7.18 -4.25
N THR A 61 12.47 7.55 -5.46
CA THR A 61 11.56 7.43 -6.60
C THR A 61 12.03 6.33 -7.53
N TYR A 62 11.07 5.59 -8.10
CA TYR A 62 11.30 4.58 -9.13
C TYR A 62 10.63 5.04 -10.42
N ASP A 63 11.41 5.07 -11.50
CA ASP A 63 10.90 5.27 -12.86
C ASP A 63 11.06 3.94 -13.62
N ILE A 64 9.93 3.33 -14.00
CA ILE A 64 9.87 1.98 -14.60
C ILE A 64 9.30 2.15 -16.00
N ALA A 65 10.13 1.95 -17.03
CA ALA A 65 9.72 2.07 -18.42
C ALA A 65 8.55 1.13 -18.75
N ALA A 66 7.75 1.48 -19.77
CA ALA A 66 6.66 0.63 -20.26
C ALA A 66 7.15 -0.77 -20.58
N GLY A 67 6.46 -1.80 -20.12
CA GLY A 67 6.81 -3.21 -20.30
C GLY A 67 8.01 -3.70 -19.49
N ALA A 68 8.70 -2.83 -18.75
CA ALA A 68 9.84 -3.24 -17.93
C ALA A 68 9.39 -4.09 -16.74
N THR A 69 10.20 -5.11 -16.45
CA THR A 69 9.97 -6.05 -15.35
C THR A 69 11.08 -5.92 -14.32
N LEU A 70 10.73 -5.76 -13.06
CA LEU A 70 11.69 -5.82 -11.97
C LEU A 70 12.05 -7.28 -11.69
N PRO A 71 13.30 -7.58 -11.30
CA PRO A 71 13.70 -8.94 -10.91
C PRO A 71 12.84 -9.47 -9.77
N VAL A 72 12.74 -10.80 -9.65
CA VAL A 72 12.13 -11.43 -8.47
C VAL A 72 12.93 -11.05 -7.23
N HIS A 73 12.25 -10.48 -6.24
CA HIS A 73 12.86 -9.97 -5.02
C HIS A 73 11.90 -10.06 -3.84
N LYS A 74 12.41 -9.75 -2.65
CA LYS A 74 11.61 -9.62 -1.43
C LYS A 74 12.14 -8.48 -0.56
N HIS A 75 11.29 -8.01 0.36
CA HIS A 75 11.62 -6.99 1.35
C HIS A 75 11.60 -7.59 2.75
N PRO A 76 12.74 -7.61 3.48
CA PRO A 76 12.79 -8.06 4.87
C PRO A 76 11.98 -7.16 5.82
N PHE A 77 11.86 -5.87 5.47
CA PHE A 77 11.20 -4.83 6.28
C PHE A 77 10.05 -4.17 5.50
N PRO A 78 9.17 -3.40 6.17
CA PRO A 78 8.09 -2.69 5.50
C PRO A 78 8.59 -1.78 4.39
N ARG A 79 7.93 -1.91 3.24
CA ARG A 79 8.03 -0.99 2.11
C ARG A 79 6.64 -0.49 1.77
N TYR A 80 6.56 0.80 1.60
CA TYR A 80 5.36 1.49 1.12
C TYR A 80 5.64 2.10 -0.24
N ALA A 81 4.67 2.03 -1.14
CA ALA A 81 4.77 2.69 -2.42
C ALA A 81 3.47 3.46 -2.73
N TYR A 82 3.63 4.66 -3.27
CA TYR A 82 2.53 5.43 -3.84
C TYR A 82 2.73 5.53 -5.35
N VAL A 83 1.73 5.13 -6.11
CA VAL A 83 1.77 5.18 -7.57
C VAL A 83 1.47 6.60 -8.02
N MET A 84 2.51 7.34 -8.41
CA MET A 84 2.41 8.72 -8.89
C MET A 84 1.95 8.79 -10.35
N ALA A 85 2.31 7.76 -11.16
CA ALA A 85 1.90 7.65 -12.56
C ALA A 85 1.97 6.19 -13.04
N GLY A 86 1.18 5.85 -14.05
CA GLY A 86 1.23 4.58 -14.75
C GLY A 86 0.43 3.44 -14.08
N THR A 87 0.69 2.21 -14.55
CA THR A 87 0.00 0.99 -14.06
C THR A 87 0.99 -0.13 -13.82
N LEU A 88 1.12 -0.53 -12.55
CA LEU A 88 2.04 -1.57 -12.08
C LEU A 88 1.27 -2.83 -11.71
N GLN A 89 1.71 -4.00 -12.17
CA GLN A 89 1.25 -5.28 -11.67
C GLN A 89 2.33 -5.91 -10.78
N VAL A 90 1.94 -6.33 -9.57
CA VAL A 90 2.81 -7.04 -8.62
C VAL A 90 2.29 -8.45 -8.44
N THR A 91 3.17 -9.44 -8.66
CA THR A 91 2.84 -10.87 -8.56
C THR A 91 3.63 -11.50 -7.44
N ASN A 92 2.96 -12.10 -6.47
CA ASN A 92 3.57 -13.00 -5.50
C ASN A 92 3.94 -14.29 -6.24
N VAL A 93 5.24 -14.60 -6.38
CA VAL A 93 5.68 -15.75 -7.17
C VAL A 93 5.51 -17.10 -6.46
N GLU A 94 5.24 -17.08 -5.16
CA GLU A 94 5.01 -18.29 -4.37
C GLU A 94 3.56 -18.77 -4.50
N THR A 95 2.61 -17.83 -4.61
CA THR A 95 1.17 -18.13 -4.71
C THR A 95 0.61 -17.94 -6.11
N GLY A 96 1.33 -17.24 -7.00
CA GLY A 96 0.86 -16.83 -8.32
C GLY A 96 -0.17 -15.70 -8.30
N LYS A 97 -0.54 -15.17 -7.13
CA LYS A 97 -1.52 -14.09 -7.01
C LYS A 97 -0.94 -12.77 -7.47
N SER A 98 -1.66 -12.08 -8.34
CA SER A 98 -1.29 -10.75 -8.86
C SER A 98 -2.28 -9.69 -8.40
N ASN A 99 -1.75 -8.49 -8.11
CA ASN A 99 -2.52 -7.29 -7.89
C ASN A 99 -2.06 -6.21 -8.88
N THR A 100 -2.98 -5.43 -9.40
CA THR A 100 -2.69 -4.32 -10.30
C THR A 100 -2.98 -3.00 -9.60
N TYR A 101 -2.02 -2.10 -9.66
CA TYR A 101 -2.06 -0.77 -9.05
C TYR A 101 -1.92 0.30 -10.12
N LYS A 102 -2.65 1.39 -9.98
CA LYS A 102 -2.67 2.52 -10.90
C LYS A 102 -2.40 3.83 -10.15
N THR A 103 -2.22 4.89 -10.89
CA THR A 103 -2.05 6.24 -10.33
C THR A 103 -3.06 6.53 -9.21
N GLY A 104 -2.54 6.96 -8.05
CA GLY A 104 -3.31 7.23 -6.84
C GLY A 104 -3.37 6.06 -5.85
N ASP A 105 -2.98 4.85 -6.25
CA ASP A 105 -2.99 3.70 -5.34
C ASP A 105 -1.81 3.73 -4.37
N PHE A 106 -2.08 3.30 -3.14
CA PHE A 106 -1.09 3.12 -2.09
C PHE A 106 -0.89 1.63 -1.81
N ILE A 107 0.36 1.20 -1.80
CA ILE A 107 0.78 -0.20 -1.64
C ILE A 107 1.52 -0.33 -0.32
N VAL A 108 1.13 -1.30 0.50
CA VAL A 108 2.00 -1.86 1.56
C VAL A 108 2.52 -3.17 1.02
N GLU A 109 3.81 -3.23 0.68
CA GLU A 109 4.38 -4.41 0.03
C GLU A 109 4.48 -5.61 0.96
N MET A 110 4.55 -6.80 0.37
CA MET A 110 4.65 -8.07 1.09
C MET A 110 5.99 -8.15 1.82
N ILE A 111 5.97 -8.49 3.11
CA ILE A 111 7.18 -8.65 3.93
C ILE A 111 7.67 -10.10 3.83
N GLY A 112 8.94 -10.29 3.46
CA GLY A 112 9.61 -11.58 3.40
C GLY A 112 9.17 -12.52 2.26
N GLN A 113 8.17 -12.15 1.47
CA GLN A 113 7.65 -12.97 0.37
C GLN A 113 8.25 -12.59 -0.97
N TRP A 114 8.58 -13.58 -1.78
CA TRP A 114 9.11 -13.38 -3.11
C TRP A 114 8.04 -12.86 -4.06
N HIS A 115 8.32 -11.74 -4.72
CA HIS A 115 7.43 -11.13 -5.68
C HIS A 115 8.18 -10.49 -6.84
N GLN A 116 7.44 -10.16 -7.88
CA GLN A 116 7.93 -9.51 -9.08
C GLN A 116 6.94 -8.41 -9.48
N ALA A 117 7.44 -7.32 -10.02
CA ALA A 117 6.62 -6.24 -10.53
C ALA A 117 6.88 -6.02 -12.02
N ILE A 118 5.85 -5.68 -12.77
CA ILE A 118 5.90 -5.32 -14.19
C ILE A 118 5.07 -4.08 -14.45
N ASN A 119 5.60 -3.16 -15.25
CA ASN A 119 4.81 -2.09 -15.83
C ASN A 119 3.94 -2.66 -16.97
N VAL A 120 2.64 -2.80 -16.72
CA VAL A 120 1.68 -3.33 -17.71
C VAL A 120 0.99 -2.24 -18.53
N GLY A 121 1.34 -0.97 -18.29
CA GLY A 121 0.83 0.17 -19.04
C GLY A 121 1.68 0.50 -20.26
N THR A 122 1.22 1.50 -21.01
CA THR A 122 1.92 2.06 -22.19
C THR A 122 2.87 3.19 -21.82
N ASP A 123 2.70 3.78 -20.63
CA ASP A 123 3.49 4.90 -20.13
C ASP A 123 4.40 4.44 -18.98
N PRO A 124 5.47 5.18 -18.68
CA PRO A 124 6.31 4.89 -17.53
C PRO A 124 5.53 4.90 -16.22
N VAL A 125 5.80 3.92 -15.34
CA VAL A 125 5.34 3.95 -13.96
C VAL A 125 6.29 4.80 -13.14
N LYS A 126 5.74 5.71 -12.34
CA LYS A 126 6.50 6.46 -11.34
C LYS A 126 5.99 6.16 -9.95
N LEU A 127 6.88 5.74 -9.07
CA LEU A 127 6.57 5.45 -7.67
C LEU A 127 7.33 6.39 -6.75
N LEU A 128 6.67 6.82 -5.66
CA LEU A 128 7.34 7.25 -4.43
C LEU A 128 7.43 6.02 -3.54
N VAL A 129 8.63 5.64 -3.14
CA VAL A 129 8.91 4.46 -2.30
C VAL A 129 9.47 4.89 -0.97
N ILE A 130 8.93 4.36 0.10
CA ILE A 130 9.37 4.59 1.48
C ILE A 130 9.66 3.24 2.12
N ASP A 131 10.89 3.04 2.55
CA ASP A 131 11.33 1.89 3.33
C ASP A 131 11.50 2.27 4.79
N GLN A 132 10.96 1.46 5.70
CA GLN A 132 11.30 1.52 7.13
C GLN A 132 12.17 0.31 7.44
N VAL A 133 13.44 0.56 7.73
CA VAL A 133 14.46 -0.48 7.92
C VAL A 133 15.19 -0.33 9.26
N GLU A 134 15.91 -1.35 9.66
CA GLU A 134 16.97 -1.18 10.68
C GLU A 134 18.19 -0.53 10.02
N GLU A 135 18.81 0.42 10.70
CA GLU A 135 19.96 1.19 10.21
C GLU A 135 21.05 0.28 9.63
N GLY A 136 21.58 0.65 8.45
CA GLY A 136 22.61 -0.09 7.76
C GLY A 136 22.14 -1.33 6.99
N THR A 137 20.82 -1.63 6.97
CA THR A 137 20.28 -2.76 6.24
C THR A 137 19.72 -2.36 4.87
N LYS A 138 19.78 -3.32 3.91
CA LYS A 138 19.14 -3.18 2.60
C LYS A 138 17.75 -3.82 2.64
N ASN A 139 16.74 -3.12 2.11
CA ASN A 139 15.37 -3.63 2.04
C ASN A 139 15.03 -4.32 0.72
N THR A 140 16.01 -4.69 -0.08
CA THR A 140 15.77 -5.47 -1.31
C THR A 140 16.75 -6.61 -1.38
N VAL A 141 16.22 -7.83 -1.39
CA VAL A 141 16.96 -9.09 -1.58
C VAL A 141 16.53 -9.67 -2.91
N LEU A 142 17.47 -9.84 -3.84
CA LEU A 142 17.22 -10.48 -5.14
C LEU A 142 17.21 -11.99 -5.00
N ARG A 143 16.34 -12.67 -5.74
CA ARG A 143 16.36 -14.12 -5.87
C ARG A 143 17.49 -14.50 -6.84
N GLN A 144 18.42 -15.32 -6.37
CA GLN A 144 19.47 -15.92 -7.18
C GLN A 144 18.94 -17.10 -7.99
#